data_4022c3d5d5ec0a3d1880546735125094
#
_entry.id   4022c3d5d5ec0a3d1880546735125094
#
_cell.length_a   1.000
_cell.length_b   1.000
_cell.length_c   1.000
_cell.angle_alpha   90.00
_cell.angle_beta   90.00
_cell.angle_gamma   90.00
#
_symmetry.space_group_name_H-M   'P 1'
#
loop_
_entity.id
_entity.type
_entity.pdbx_description
1 polymer ?
#
loop_
_entity_poly.entity_id
_entity_poly.type
_entity_poly.pdbx_seq_one_letter_code
_entity_poly.pdbx_strand_id
1 'polypeptide(L)'
;MADLKASNDALDAEYEGLDPVTKLVSYPFFQMEADRNKASFDSYVEQAKGAATECAARLREALHIEAGVPDGNGIGRRSGLSPEQIEAINAQIASGNMSYEDIQQHGIGDCYYLAAIMALTKSPEGRQTIQDSIKVHYGPDGKPDGFMVTVYDDPLHPDAKASRTVFVDDVYANGVTGPDGKPNYASILESAYGQQHPGGALDSGKDNGISGGWPNEATQDLTNNPASDVSGQGGYSSNERREIINAANSSNPVTAETASAPRENFPDDGKAEVGVTLPNGEKTNVVLYGAHAYMVVDADQNGVTLANPHGHNNDQTGREVDGTFTMSWEDYEKYYGSTTIGSVK
;
A
#
# COMPACT_ATOMS: atom_id res chain seq x y z
N MET A 1 -18.55 -9.62 22.81
CA MET A 1 -17.91 -10.41 21.74
C MET A 1 -18.12 -11.90 21.91
N ALA A 2 -17.80 -12.49 23.07
CA ALA A 2 -18.07 -13.91 23.32
C ALA A 2 -19.56 -14.26 23.15
N ASP A 3 -20.47 -13.42 23.65
CA ASP A 3 -21.91 -13.63 23.58
C ASP A 3 -22.47 -13.58 22.16
N LEU A 4 -21.90 -12.70 21.27
CA LEU A 4 -22.32 -12.62 19.87
C LEU A 4 -21.85 -13.82 19.06
N LYS A 5 -20.64 -14.31 19.35
CA LYS A 5 -20.15 -15.55 18.74
C LYS A 5 -21.02 -16.74 19.17
N ALA A 6 -21.32 -16.84 20.46
CA ALA A 6 -22.19 -17.89 20.97
C ALA A 6 -23.62 -17.82 20.37
N SER A 7 -24.13 -16.62 20.11
CA SER A 7 -25.42 -16.40 19.44
C SER A 7 -25.39 -16.87 17.97
N ASN A 8 -24.33 -16.59 17.23
CA ASN A 8 -24.21 -17.09 15.85
C ASN A 8 -24.04 -18.61 15.81
N ASP A 9 -23.16 -19.17 16.66
CA ASP A 9 -22.97 -20.63 16.75
C ASP A 9 -24.30 -21.35 17.09
N ALA A 10 -25.17 -20.73 17.93
CA ALA A 10 -26.48 -21.26 18.28
C ALA A 10 -27.48 -21.18 17.11
N LEU A 11 -27.48 -20.07 16.35
CA LEU A 11 -28.32 -19.91 15.16
C LEU A 11 -27.94 -20.92 14.07
N ASP A 12 -26.67 -21.12 13.84
CA ASP A 12 -26.16 -22.10 12.86
C ASP A 12 -26.58 -23.53 13.28
N ALA A 13 -26.45 -23.87 14.57
CA ALA A 13 -26.85 -25.18 15.08
C ALA A 13 -28.36 -25.39 14.97
N GLU A 14 -29.17 -24.37 15.25
CA GLU A 14 -30.63 -24.42 15.11
C GLU A 14 -31.02 -24.60 13.63
N TYR A 15 -30.43 -23.82 12.71
CA TYR A 15 -30.68 -23.95 11.28
C TYR A 15 -30.29 -25.34 10.75
N GLU A 16 -29.11 -25.85 11.12
CA GLU A 16 -28.65 -27.16 10.69
C GLU A 16 -29.53 -28.32 11.21
N GLY A 17 -30.20 -28.15 12.35
CA GLY A 17 -31.12 -29.11 12.90
C GLY A 17 -32.48 -29.20 12.21
N LEU A 18 -32.84 -28.29 11.32
CA LEU A 18 -34.12 -28.23 10.62
C LEU A 18 -34.19 -29.27 9.47
N ASP A 19 -35.41 -29.72 9.16
CA ASP A 19 -35.66 -30.51 7.94
C ASP A 19 -35.53 -29.65 6.65
N PRO A 20 -35.30 -30.26 5.47
CA PRO A 20 -35.01 -29.52 4.23
C PRO A 20 -36.10 -28.52 3.81
N VAL A 21 -37.36 -28.75 4.10
CA VAL A 21 -38.48 -27.88 3.73
C VAL A 21 -38.50 -26.67 4.67
N THR A 22 -38.35 -26.91 5.95
CA THR A 22 -38.26 -25.85 6.96
C THR A 22 -37.03 -25.00 6.77
N LYS A 23 -35.87 -25.58 6.41
CA LYS A 23 -34.65 -24.82 6.02
C LYS A 23 -34.93 -23.83 4.90
N LEU A 24 -35.58 -24.26 3.85
CA LEU A 24 -35.87 -23.40 2.71
C LEU A 24 -36.74 -22.19 3.06
N VAL A 25 -37.74 -22.38 3.93
CA VAL A 25 -38.69 -21.31 4.33
C VAL A 25 -38.08 -20.38 5.38
N SER A 26 -37.24 -20.91 6.27
CA SER A 26 -36.66 -20.14 7.37
C SER A 26 -35.33 -19.46 7.04
N TYR A 27 -34.71 -19.81 5.92
CA TYR A 27 -33.41 -19.27 5.49
C TYR A 27 -33.35 -17.73 5.56
N PRO A 28 -34.33 -16.94 5.04
CA PRO A 28 -34.28 -15.49 5.13
C PRO A 28 -34.29 -14.96 6.58
N PHE A 29 -34.95 -15.68 7.51
CA PHE A 29 -34.97 -15.31 8.91
C PHE A 29 -33.59 -15.50 9.56
N PHE A 30 -32.95 -16.65 9.35
CA PHE A 30 -31.63 -16.93 9.88
C PHE A 30 -30.56 -15.98 9.30
N GLN A 31 -30.66 -15.64 8.01
CA GLN A 31 -29.80 -14.63 7.38
C GLN A 31 -29.97 -13.25 8.03
N MET A 32 -31.21 -12.82 8.26
CA MET A 32 -31.49 -11.52 8.89
C MET A 32 -30.94 -11.43 10.33
N GLU A 33 -31.03 -12.51 11.11
CA GLU A 33 -30.47 -12.54 12.46
C GLU A 33 -28.93 -12.59 12.46
N ALA A 34 -28.33 -13.33 11.54
CA ALA A 34 -26.87 -13.35 11.34
C ALA A 34 -26.34 -11.95 10.94
N ASP A 35 -27.02 -11.26 10.02
CA ASP A 35 -26.67 -9.90 9.61
C ASP A 35 -26.80 -8.89 10.76
N ARG A 36 -27.83 -9.05 11.61
CA ARG A 36 -27.99 -8.23 12.82
C ARG A 36 -26.86 -8.44 13.82
N ASN A 37 -26.47 -9.70 14.04
CA ASN A 37 -25.37 -10.05 14.94
C ASN A 37 -24.03 -9.51 14.39
N LYS A 38 -23.82 -9.61 13.07
CA LYS A 38 -22.66 -9.03 12.41
C LYS A 38 -22.59 -7.51 12.57
N ALA A 39 -23.69 -6.80 12.32
CA ALA A 39 -23.74 -5.35 12.48
C ALA A 39 -23.45 -4.92 13.93
N SER A 40 -23.94 -5.68 14.91
CA SER A 40 -23.65 -5.44 16.34
C SER A 40 -22.18 -5.68 16.66
N PHE A 41 -21.59 -6.75 16.12
CA PHE A 41 -20.16 -7.04 16.27
C PHE A 41 -19.30 -5.93 15.67
N ASP A 42 -19.60 -5.49 14.44
CA ASP A 42 -18.89 -4.43 13.75
C ASP A 42 -18.95 -3.11 14.55
N SER A 43 -20.11 -2.78 15.12
CA SER A 43 -20.28 -1.61 16.00
C SER A 43 -19.43 -1.71 17.27
N TYR A 44 -19.33 -2.87 17.91
CA TYR A 44 -18.47 -3.07 19.09
C TYR A 44 -16.98 -2.96 18.74
N VAL A 45 -16.57 -3.47 17.59
CA VAL A 45 -15.18 -3.35 17.10
C VAL A 45 -14.83 -1.89 16.88
N GLU A 46 -15.71 -1.11 16.24
CA GLU A 46 -15.49 0.32 16.00
C GLU A 46 -15.43 1.13 17.32
N GLN A 47 -16.31 0.84 18.26
CA GLN A 47 -16.26 1.48 19.58
C GLN A 47 -14.98 1.13 20.35
N ALA A 48 -14.54 -0.13 20.28
CA ALA A 48 -13.31 -0.57 20.92
C ALA A 48 -12.06 0.09 20.27
N LYS A 49 -12.04 0.23 18.95
CA LYS A 49 -10.98 0.94 18.22
C LYS A 49 -10.95 2.43 18.57
N GLY A 50 -12.10 3.09 18.55
CA GLY A 50 -12.21 4.50 18.95
C GLY A 50 -11.70 4.73 20.38
N ALA A 51 -12.10 3.87 21.33
CA ALA A 51 -11.64 3.92 22.71
C ALA A 51 -10.13 3.65 22.84
N ALA A 52 -9.59 2.70 22.08
CA ALA A 52 -8.16 2.41 22.08
C ALA A 52 -7.33 3.57 21.51
N THR A 53 -7.81 4.19 20.42
CA THR A 53 -7.18 5.36 19.80
C THR A 53 -7.19 6.56 20.75
N GLU A 54 -8.32 6.83 21.38
CA GLU A 54 -8.44 7.91 22.36
C GLU A 54 -7.58 7.65 23.61
N CYS A 55 -7.53 6.42 24.09
CA CYS A 55 -6.68 6.02 25.21
C CYS A 55 -5.19 6.16 24.84
N ALA A 56 -4.79 5.74 23.64
CA ALA A 56 -3.41 5.90 23.18
C ALA A 56 -3.03 7.38 23.02
N ALA A 57 -3.92 8.24 22.49
CA ALA A 57 -3.69 9.66 22.38
C ALA A 57 -3.53 10.33 23.77
N ARG A 58 -4.43 10.01 24.70
CA ARG A 58 -4.35 10.53 26.09
C ARG A 58 -3.13 10.01 26.84
N LEU A 59 -2.70 8.78 26.57
CA LEU A 59 -1.49 8.21 27.18
C LEU A 59 -0.23 8.89 26.63
N ARG A 60 -0.18 9.18 25.34
CA ARG A 60 0.91 9.95 24.70
C ARG A 60 1.00 11.36 25.30
N GLU A 61 -0.13 12.04 25.46
CA GLU A 61 -0.20 13.38 26.07
C GLU A 61 0.19 13.36 27.56
N ALA A 62 -0.33 12.40 28.34
CA ALA A 62 -0.08 12.30 29.77
C ALA A 62 1.35 11.88 30.14
N LEU A 63 1.98 11.10 29.29
CA LEU A 63 3.32 10.57 29.55
C LEU A 63 4.44 11.41 28.93
N HIS A 64 4.12 12.51 28.20
CA HIS A 64 5.11 13.26 27.42
C HIS A 64 6.06 12.30 26.66
N ILE A 65 5.51 11.23 26.11
CA ILE A 65 6.30 10.31 25.31
C ILE A 65 6.65 11.08 24.05
N GLU A 66 7.82 11.70 24.07
CA GLU A 66 8.49 12.13 22.86
C GLU A 66 8.55 10.90 21.92
N ALA A 67 8.09 11.10 20.72
CA ALA A 67 8.13 10.09 19.67
C ALA A 67 9.54 9.50 19.62
N GLY A 68 9.67 8.21 19.86
CA GLY A 68 10.93 7.52 19.64
C GLY A 68 11.50 6.76 20.82
N VAL A 69 10.80 5.73 21.33
CA VAL A 69 11.50 4.64 22.03
C VAL A 69 12.12 3.74 20.95
N PRO A 70 13.45 3.57 20.93
CA PRO A 70 14.08 2.64 20.01
C PRO A 70 13.66 1.22 20.36
N ASP A 71 12.99 0.54 19.42
CA ASP A 71 13.13 -0.89 19.38
C ASP A 71 14.54 -1.18 18.85
N GLY A 72 15.13 -2.33 19.22
CA GLY A 72 16.50 -2.67 18.85
C GLY A 72 16.76 -2.78 17.35
N ASN A 73 15.74 -2.64 16.49
CA ASN A 73 15.78 -2.81 15.03
C ASN A 73 15.56 -1.51 14.26
N GLY A 74 15.18 -0.41 14.92
CA GLY A 74 14.96 0.87 14.25
C GLY A 74 13.64 0.99 13.47
N ILE A 75 12.86 -0.07 13.40
CA ILE A 75 11.52 -0.08 12.78
C ILE A 75 10.56 0.63 13.73
N GLY A 76 9.71 1.50 13.22
CA GLY A 76 8.71 2.22 14.01
C GLY A 76 9.18 3.50 14.67
N ARG A 77 10.44 3.89 14.54
CA ARG A 77 10.89 5.21 14.97
C ARG A 77 10.20 6.27 14.13
N ARG A 78 9.59 7.22 14.81
CA ARG A 78 9.03 8.40 14.17
C ARG A 78 9.95 9.59 14.38
N SER A 79 10.04 10.43 13.37
CA SER A 79 10.78 11.68 13.43
C SER A 79 9.82 12.83 13.17
N GLY A 80 9.68 13.73 14.12
CA GLY A 80 8.84 14.93 13.97
C GLY A 80 9.32 15.79 12.80
N LEU A 81 8.39 16.36 12.06
CA LEU A 81 8.66 17.25 10.95
C LEU A 81 8.95 18.66 11.46
N SER A 82 10.05 19.29 11.02
CA SER A 82 10.26 20.70 11.26
C SER A 82 9.34 21.55 10.37
N PRO A 83 9.03 22.81 10.78
CA PRO A 83 8.27 23.73 9.94
C PRO A 83 8.87 23.90 8.53
N GLU A 84 10.19 23.93 8.41
CA GLU A 84 10.89 24.05 7.14
C GLU A 84 10.71 22.81 6.26
N GLN A 85 10.68 21.61 6.85
CA GLN A 85 10.37 20.37 6.14
C GLN A 85 8.92 20.38 5.66
N ILE A 86 7.98 20.79 6.50
CA ILE A 86 6.56 20.88 6.14
C ILE A 86 6.38 21.87 4.98
N GLU A 87 7.01 23.04 5.03
CA GLU A 87 6.96 24.01 3.93
C GLU A 87 7.56 23.47 2.63
N ALA A 88 8.70 22.77 2.70
CA ALA A 88 9.35 22.18 1.52
C ALA A 88 8.48 21.10 0.89
N ILE A 89 7.92 20.18 1.69
CA ILE A 89 7.02 19.13 1.22
C ILE A 89 5.74 19.75 0.63
N ASN A 90 5.16 20.73 1.29
CA ASN A 90 3.96 21.43 0.79
C ASN A 90 4.24 22.12 -0.54
N ALA A 91 5.40 22.74 -0.71
CA ALA A 91 5.79 23.36 -1.98
C ALA A 91 5.95 22.33 -3.10
N GLN A 92 6.53 21.16 -2.82
CA GLN A 92 6.62 20.05 -3.76
C GLN A 92 5.22 19.58 -4.20
N ILE A 93 4.33 19.32 -3.23
CA ILE A 93 2.95 18.90 -3.49
C ILE A 93 2.20 19.96 -4.30
N ALA A 94 2.23 21.22 -3.86
CA ALA A 94 1.51 22.32 -4.49
C ALA A 94 1.96 22.58 -5.95
N SER A 95 3.24 22.40 -6.23
CA SER A 95 3.79 22.54 -7.59
C SER A 95 3.44 21.37 -8.52
N GLY A 96 2.99 20.23 -7.99
CA GLY A 96 2.83 19.00 -8.75
C GLY A 96 4.14 18.38 -9.23
N ASN A 97 5.28 18.85 -8.72
CA ASN A 97 6.60 18.31 -9.06
C ASN A 97 6.90 17.05 -8.24
N MET A 98 6.16 16.00 -8.57
CA MET A 98 6.26 14.67 -7.96
C MET A 98 6.60 13.66 -9.05
N SER A 99 7.65 12.89 -8.82
CA SER A 99 8.13 11.84 -9.71
C SER A 99 8.28 10.52 -8.96
N TYR A 100 8.14 9.40 -9.65
CA TYR A 100 8.47 8.09 -9.09
C TYR A 100 9.95 7.98 -8.67
N GLU A 101 10.83 8.76 -9.30
CA GLU A 101 12.24 8.84 -8.95
C GLU A 101 12.50 9.52 -7.59
N ASP A 102 11.49 10.21 -7.03
CA ASP A 102 11.56 10.81 -5.70
C ASP A 102 11.37 9.78 -4.58
N ILE A 103 11.14 8.51 -4.89
CA ILE A 103 10.79 7.48 -3.92
C ILE A 103 11.95 6.52 -3.72
N GLN A 104 12.42 6.42 -2.47
CA GLN A 104 13.40 5.45 -2.02
C GLN A 104 12.88 4.73 -0.78
N GLN A 105 12.45 3.48 -0.96
CA GLN A 105 12.02 2.59 0.11
C GLN A 105 13.21 2.16 0.95
N HIS A 106 13.01 2.09 2.27
CA HIS A 106 14.03 1.62 3.21
C HIS A 106 13.59 0.37 3.97
N GLY A 107 13.45 0.48 5.31
CA GLY A 107 13.29 -0.69 6.19
C GLY A 107 11.87 -1.21 6.35
N ILE A 108 10.87 -0.58 5.75
CA ILE A 108 9.47 -1.00 5.85
C ILE A 108 9.12 -1.81 4.59
N GLY A 109 8.43 -2.94 4.76
CA GLY A 109 8.08 -3.86 3.67
C GLY A 109 6.80 -3.47 2.92
N ASP A 110 6.63 -2.20 2.57
CA ASP A 110 5.44 -1.61 1.96
C ASP A 110 5.60 -1.32 0.46
N CYS A 111 6.44 -2.08 -0.22
CA CYS A 111 6.71 -1.95 -1.65
C CYS A 111 5.43 -1.85 -2.50
N TYR A 112 4.38 -2.57 -2.14
CA TYR A 112 3.08 -2.55 -2.83
C TYR A 112 2.41 -1.17 -2.76
N TYR A 113 2.51 -0.48 -1.60
CA TYR A 113 1.96 0.85 -1.38
C TYR A 113 2.80 1.91 -2.09
N LEU A 114 4.12 1.82 -1.96
CA LEU A 114 5.04 2.74 -2.62
C LEU A 114 5.00 2.60 -4.15
N ALA A 115 4.89 1.39 -4.69
CA ALA A 115 4.71 1.17 -6.13
C ALA A 115 3.41 1.83 -6.64
N ALA A 116 2.32 1.78 -5.85
CA ALA A 116 1.07 2.46 -6.19
C ALA A 116 1.22 4.00 -6.17
N ILE A 117 1.91 4.57 -5.16
CA ILE A 117 2.23 6.00 -5.13
C ILE A 117 3.09 6.38 -6.35
N MET A 118 4.15 5.62 -6.66
CA MET A 118 4.99 5.83 -7.84
C MET A 118 4.15 5.86 -9.12
N ALA A 119 3.24 4.90 -9.28
CA ALA A 119 2.39 4.80 -10.46
C ALA A 119 1.44 5.99 -10.62
N LEU A 120 0.97 6.60 -9.53
CA LEU A 120 0.19 7.84 -9.56
C LEU A 120 1.00 9.04 -10.04
N THR A 121 2.30 9.11 -9.76
CA THR A 121 3.11 10.26 -10.17
C THR A 121 3.31 10.35 -11.68
N LYS A 122 3.05 9.27 -12.41
CA LYS A 122 3.25 9.17 -13.85
C LYS A 122 2.39 10.17 -14.66
N SER A 123 1.15 10.38 -14.23
CA SER A 123 0.18 11.21 -14.94
C SER A 123 -0.16 12.51 -14.19
N PRO A 124 -0.57 13.58 -14.88
CA PRO A 124 -1.08 14.77 -14.21
C PRO A 124 -2.28 14.47 -13.31
N GLU A 125 -3.18 13.58 -13.73
CA GLU A 125 -4.37 13.17 -12.99
C GLU A 125 -4.00 12.43 -11.71
N GLY A 126 -3.00 11.53 -11.77
CA GLY A 126 -2.50 10.82 -10.59
C GLY A 126 -1.81 11.77 -9.61
N ARG A 127 -0.98 12.70 -10.09
CA ARG A 127 -0.39 13.74 -9.23
C ARG A 127 -1.45 14.64 -8.60
N GLN A 128 -2.53 14.96 -9.33
CA GLN A 128 -3.66 15.70 -8.79
C GLN A 128 -4.36 14.92 -7.65
N THR A 129 -4.50 13.59 -7.79
CA THR A 129 -5.02 12.73 -6.72
C THR A 129 -4.19 12.85 -5.46
N ILE A 130 -2.86 12.82 -5.56
CA ILE A 130 -1.96 13.04 -4.41
C ILE A 130 -2.14 14.46 -3.84
N GLN A 131 -2.17 15.49 -4.67
CA GLN A 131 -2.37 16.89 -4.24
C GLN A 131 -3.71 17.07 -3.50
N ASP A 132 -4.75 16.39 -3.94
CA ASP A 132 -6.08 16.49 -3.32
C ASP A 132 -6.14 15.77 -1.98
N SER A 133 -5.36 14.70 -1.81
CA SER A 133 -5.34 13.91 -0.59
C SER A 133 -4.52 14.54 0.55
N ILE A 134 -3.54 15.41 0.26
CA ILE A 134 -2.65 16.00 1.27
C ILE A 134 -2.86 17.51 1.35
N LYS A 135 -3.18 18.01 2.54
CA LYS A 135 -3.32 19.44 2.81
C LYS A 135 -2.47 19.83 4.02
N VAL A 136 -1.71 20.91 3.89
CA VAL A 136 -0.95 21.44 5.02
C VAL A 136 -1.91 21.88 6.15
N HIS A 137 -1.54 21.55 7.37
CA HIS A 137 -2.22 22.02 8.58
C HIS A 137 -1.43 23.15 9.23
N TYR A 138 -2.15 24.12 9.81
CA TYR A 138 -1.57 25.24 10.53
C TYR A 138 -2.04 25.22 11.97
N GLY A 139 -1.10 25.30 12.89
CA GLY A 139 -1.36 25.39 14.31
C GLY A 139 -2.01 26.71 14.73
N PRO A 140 -2.35 26.85 16.02
CA PRO A 140 -2.97 28.05 16.57
C PRO A 140 -2.13 29.34 16.42
N ASP A 141 -0.82 29.21 16.28
CA ASP A 141 0.13 30.28 16.05
C ASP A 141 0.26 30.68 14.57
N GLY A 142 -0.50 30.03 13.68
CA GLY A 142 -0.49 30.29 12.24
C GLY A 142 0.70 29.70 11.52
N LYS A 143 1.52 28.87 12.17
CA LYS A 143 2.63 28.16 11.53
C LYS A 143 2.20 26.75 11.08
N PRO A 144 2.83 26.23 10.01
CA PRO A 144 2.58 24.85 9.61
C PRO A 144 3.11 23.90 10.68
N ASP A 145 2.27 22.96 11.12
CA ASP A 145 2.57 21.98 12.16
C ASP A 145 2.34 20.52 11.71
N GLY A 146 1.93 20.30 10.45
CA GLY A 146 1.74 18.97 9.88
C GLY A 146 0.90 18.98 8.63
N PHE A 147 0.33 17.82 8.32
CA PHE A 147 -0.54 17.61 7.16
C PHE A 147 -1.83 16.91 7.57
N MET A 148 -2.93 17.30 6.94
CA MET A 148 -4.17 16.55 6.96
C MET A 148 -4.22 15.68 5.71
N VAL A 149 -4.23 14.36 5.86
CA VAL A 149 -4.18 13.39 4.77
C VAL A 149 -5.50 12.65 4.69
N THR A 150 -6.13 12.68 3.53
CA THR A 150 -7.31 11.88 3.25
C THR A 150 -6.88 10.50 2.73
N VAL A 151 -7.29 9.46 3.42
CA VAL A 151 -7.10 8.06 3.05
C VAL A 151 -8.45 7.39 2.89
N TYR A 152 -8.54 6.41 2.01
CA TYR A 152 -9.80 5.75 1.65
C TYR A 152 -9.87 4.31 2.12
N ASP A 153 -8.86 3.86 2.86
CA ASP A 153 -8.83 2.54 3.45
C ASP A 153 -9.85 2.43 4.59
N ASP A 154 -10.70 1.45 4.49
CA ASP A 154 -11.44 0.89 5.60
C ASP A 154 -11.30 -0.64 5.57
N PRO A 155 -10.26 -1.20 6.23
CA PRO A 155 -10.01 -2.64 6.24
C PRO A 155 -11.17 -3.47 6.82
N LEU A 156 -12.13 -2.82 7.48
CA LEU A 156 -13.35 -3.46 7.99
C LEU A 156 -14.54 -3.35 7.04
N HIS A 157 -14.52 -2.38 6.15
CA HIS A 157 -15.61 -2.10 5.21
C HIS A 157 -15.02 -1.79 3.83
N PRO A 158 -14.39 -2.76 3.17
CA PRO A 158 -13.72 -2.55 1.88
C PRO A 158 -14.67 -2.06 0.78
N ASP A 159 -15.97 -2.23 0.96
CA ASP A 159 -17.01 -1.72 0.06
C ASP A 159 -17.49 -0.30 0.41
N ALA A 160 -17.12 0.20 1.59
CA ALA A 160 -17.52 1.53 2.02
C ALA A 160 -16.53 2.56 1.46
N LYS A 161 -17.00 3.46 0.62
CA LYS A 161 -16.25 4.64 0.15
C LYS A 161 -16.02 5.66 1.28
N ALA A 162 -15.66 5.17 2.45
CA ALA A 162 -15.39 6.00 3.61
C ALA A 162 -14.00 6.60 3.50
N SER A 163 -13.93 7.91 3.36
CA SER A 163 -12.67 8.63 3.54
C SER A 163 -12.44 8.92 5.03
N ARG A 164 -11.21 8.79 5.46
CA ARG A 164 -10.75 9.26 6.77
C ARG A 164 -9.72 10.35 6.57
N THR A 165 -9.67 11.28 7.50
CA THR A 165 -8.63 12.31 7.53
C THR A 165 -7.71 12.03 8.70
N VAL A 166 -6.43 11.89 8.41
CA VAL A 166 -5.37 11.60 9.38
C VAL A 166 -4.48 12.82 9.50
N PHE A 167 -4.15 13.20 10.72
CA PHE A 167 -3.15 14.23 10.97
C PHE A 167 -1.76 13.61 11.02
N VAL A 168 -0.82 14.16 10.25
CA VAL A 168 0.56 13.67 10.12
C VAL A 168 1.51 14.82 10.45
N ASP A 169 2.19 14.73 11.59
CA ASP A 169 3.23 15.66 12.05
C ASP A 169 4.60 14.98 12.20
N ASP A 170 4.64 13.68 11.95
CA ASP A 170 5.83 12.86 12.01
C ASP A 170 5.88 11.82 10.88
N VAL A 171 7.06 11.32 10.59
CA VAL A 171 7.30 10.26 9.59
C VAL A 171 8.17 9.15 10.18
N TYR A 172 8.16 7.99 9.56
CA TYR A 172 9.00 6.87 10.01
C TYR A 172 10.48 7.16 9.72
N ALA A 173 11.35 6.97 10.72
CA ALA A 173 12.79 7.25 10.58
C ALA A 173 13.48 6.31 9.58
N ASN A 174 12.93 5.12 9.35
CA ASN A 174 13.37 4.15 8.35
C ASN A 174 12.31 3.92 7.26
N GLY A 175 11.36 4.83 7.14
CA GLY A 175 10.37 4.88 6.08
C GLY A 175 10.93 5.46 4.78
N VAL A 176 10.06 5.63 3.81
CA VAL A 176 10.42 6.17 2.50
C VAL A 176 10.99 7.59 2.59
N THR A 177 12.01 7.86 1.79
CA THR A 177 12.59 9.21 1.63
C THR A 177 12.75 9.56 0.15
N GLY A 178 13.14 10.81 -0.10
CA GLY A 178 13.67 11.21 -1.39
C GLY A 178 15.12 10.76 -1.59
N PRO A 179 15.68 10.96 -2.82
CA PRO A 179 17.08 10.65 -3.13
C PRO A 179 18.10 11.46 -2.29
N ASP A 180 17.66 12.54 -1.70
CA ASP A 180 18.47 13.37 -0.78
C ASP A 180 18.40 12.88 0.69
N GLY A 181 17.73 11.75 0.94
CA GLY A 181 17.51 11.18 2.26
C GLY A 181 16.52 11.94 3.14
N LYS A 182 15.76 12.88 2.57
CA LYS A 182 14.78 13.67 3.34
C LYS A 182 13.36 13.17 3.11
N PRO A 183 12.47 13.39 4.10
CA PRO A 183 11.05 13.17 3.93
C PRO A 183 10.46 14.00 2.76
N ASN A 184 9.51 13.40 2.06
CA ASN A 184 8.78 14.03 0.96
C ASN A 184 7.28 13.66 1.01
N TYR A 185 6.53 13.92 -0.05
CA TYR A 185 5.10 13.59 -0.13
C TYR A 185 4.81 12.11 0.11
N ALA A 186 5.69 11.20 -0.35
CA ALA A 186 5.50 9.76 -0.13
C ALA A 186 5.67 9.39 1.35
N SER A 187 6.59 10.02 2.07
CA SER A 187 6.76 9.84 3.51
C SER A 187 5.51 10.25 4.30
N ILE A 188 4.80 11.29 3.83
CA ILE A 188 3.53 11.73 4.43
C ILE A 188 2.43 10.70 4.20
N LEU A 189 2.32 10.17 2.97
CA LEU A 189 1.35 9.12 2.64
C LEU A 189 1.64 7.82 3.39
N GLU A 190 2.89 7.38 3.45
CA GLU A 190 3.32 6.20 4.20
C GLU A 190 2.98 6.33 5.70
N SER A 191 3.26 7.50 6.30
CA SER A 191 2.93 7.75 7.69
C SER A 191 1.42 7.76 7.94
N ALA A 192 0.63 8.37 7.05
CA ALA A 192 -0.82 8.37 7.13
C ALA A 192 -1.38 6.93 7.02
N TYR A 193 -0.89 6.16 6.06
CA TYR A 193 -1.28 4.78 5.84
C TYR A 193 -0.96 3.90 7.05
N GLY A 194 0.24 4.04 7.62
CA GLY A 194 0.64 3.33 8.83
C GLY A 194 -0.21 3.69 10.06
N GLN A 195 -0.69 4.92 10.17
CA GLN A 195 -1.62 5.32 11.25
C GLN A 195 -3.01 4.69 11.08
N GLN A 196 -3.42 4.34 9.86
CA GLN A 196 -4.68 3.63 9.58
C GLN A 196 -4.62 2.15 9.94
N HIS A 197 -3.42 1.58 10.00
CA HIS A 197 -3.18 0.18 10.33
C HIS A 197 -2.55 0.05 11.73
N PRO A 198 -3.24 0.47 12.81
CA PRO A 198 -2.70 0.42 14.16
C PRO A 198 -2.51 -1.03 14.62
N GLY A 199 -1.42 -1.29 15.32
CA GLY A 199 -1.06 -2.62 15.80
C GLY A 199 -0.22 -3.42 14.83
N GLY A 200 0.18 -2.81 13.74
CA GLY A 200 1.12 -3.38 12.82
C GLY A 200 2.58 -3.17 13.21
N ALA A 201 3.45 -3.77 12.43
CA ALA A 201 4.89 -3.88 12.62
C ALA A 201 5.63 -2.57 12.83
N LEU A 202 5.06 -1.47 12.40
CA LEU A 202 5.67 -0.16 12.58
C LEU A 202 5.79 0.21 14.07
N ASP A 203 4.85 -0.25 14.90
CA ASP A 203 4.82 0.07 16.33
C ASP A 203 5.40 -1.05 17.21
N SER A 204 5.44 -2.30 16.74
CA SER A 204 5.77 -3.45 17.60
C SER A 204 6.90 -4.35 17.12
N GLY A 205 7.37 -4.19 15.90
CA GLY A 205 8.34 -5.11 15.29
C GLY A 205 7.86 -6.55 15.14
N LYS A 206 6.55 -6.80 15.30
CA LYS A 206 6.02 -8.18 15.34
C LYS A 206 5.05 -8.53 14.26
N ASP A 207 4.22 -7.64 13.80
CA ASP A 207 3.24 -7.93 12.76
C ASP A 207 2.94 -6.67 11.98
N ASN A 208 3.23 -6.72 10.94
CA ASN A 208 2.86 -6.41 9.61
C ASN A 208 1.97 -5.19 9.37
N GLY A 209 1.73 -4.22 10.22
CA GLY A 209 0.96 -3.02 9.96
C GLY A 209 0.77 -2.76 8.49
N ILE A 210 1.78 -2.16 7.87
CA ILE A 210 1.81 -1.97 6.43
C ILE A 210 2.89 -2.80 5.73
N SER A 211 3.62 -3.67 6.45
CA SER A 211 4.57 -4.59 5.82
C SER A 211 3.84 -5.77 5.22
N GLY A 212 3.86 -5.88 3.91
CA GLY A 212 3.10 -6.86 3.13
C GLY A 212 1.64 -6.43 2.92
N GLY A 213 1.21 -6.48 1.67
CA GLY A 213 -0.12 -6.12 1.22
C GLY A 213 -0.22 -6.26 -0.29
N TRP A 214 -1.33 -5.81 -0.86
CA TRP A 214 -1.64 -5.99 -2.26
C TRP A 214 -1.69 -4.66 -3.00
N PRO A 215 -1.06 -4.54 -4.19
CA PRO A 215 -1.08 -3.29 -4.96
C PRO A 215 -2.48 -2.81 -5.37
N ASN A 216 -3.44 -3.72 -5.57
CA ASN A 216 -4.83 -3.36 -5.88
C ASN A 216 -5.50 -2.65 -4.69
N GLU A 217 -5.33 -3.16 -3.47
CA GLU A 217 -5.82 -2.52 -2.25
C GLU A 217 -5.16 -1.14 -2.07
N ALA A 218 -3.83 -1.08 -2.13
CA ALA A 218 -3.09 0.17 -2.04
C ALA A 218 -3.55 1.23 -3.06
N THR A 219 -3.80 0.81 -4.30
CA THR A 219 -4.29 1.71 -5.35
C THR A 219 -5.70 2.22 -5.05
N GLN A 220 -6.59 1.36 -4.53
CA GLN A 220 -7.93 1.78 -4.10
C GLN A 220 -7.88 2.74 -2.92
N ASP A 221 -7.02 2.49 -1.94
CA ASP A 221 -6.83 3.32 -0.76
C ASP A 221 -6.33 4.73 -1.10
N LEU A 222 -5.48 4.83 -2.14
CA LEU A 222 -4.96 6.10 -2.61
C LEU A 222 -5.94 6.86 -3.51
N THR A 223 -6.77 6.16 -4.30
CA THR A 223 -7.56 6.78 -5.37
C THR A 223 -9.05 6.81 -5.11
N ASN A 224 -9.57 6.00 -4.18
CA ASN A 224 -10.98 5.70 -4.02
C ASN A 224 -11.64 5.19 -5.31
N ASN A 225 -10.87 4.55 -6.18
CA ASN A 225 -11.37 3.97 -7.42
C ASN A 225 -11.00 2.48 -7.47
N PRO A 226 -11.80 1.65 -8.14
CA PRO A 226 -11.48 0.24 -8.30
C PRO A 226 -10.12 0.03 -8.98
N ALA A 227 -9.39 -0.95 -8.51
CA ALA A 227 -8.23 -1.51 -9.17
C ALA A 227 -8.44 -3.00 -9.38
N SER A 228 -7.95 -3.54 -10.49
CA SER A 228 -8.11 -4.94 -10.85
C SER A 228 -6.78 -5.58 -11.21
N ASP A 229 -6.65 -6.85 -10.84
CA ASP A 229 -5.47 -7.63 -11.15
C ASP A 229 -5.65 -8.43 -12.44
N VAL A 230 -4.67 -8.32 -13.33
CA VAL A 230 -4.47 -9.22 -14.46
C VAL A 230 -3.49 -10.30 -13.99
N SER A 231 -3.99 -11.54 -13.88
CA SER A 231 -3.18 -12.65 -13.35
C SER A 231 -2.12 -13.09 -14.36
N GLY A 232 -0.87 -13.14 -13.93
CA GLY A 232 0.25 -13.68 -14.70
C GLY A 232 0.47 -15.19 -14.52
N GLN A 233 -0.42 -15.88 -13.81
CA GLN A 233 -0.29 -17.32 -13.60
C GLN A 233 -0.52 -18.09 -14.92
N GLY A 234 0.54 -18.69 -15.44
CA GLY A 234 0.50 -19.39 -16.73
C GLY A 234 0.82 -18.52 -17.94
N GLY A 235 1.30 -17.31 -17.70
CA GLY A 235 1.62 -16.29 -18.71
C GLY A 235 0.42 -15.40 -19.05
N TYR A 236 0.69 -14.33 -19.79
CA TYR A 236 -0.36 -13.40 -20.24
C TYR A 236 -0.80 -13.72 -21.67
N SER A 237 -2.08 -13.83 -21.89
CA SER A 237 -2.65 -13.92 -23.24
C SER A 237 -2.37 -12.63 -24.04
N SER A 238 -2.50 -12.69 -25.36
CA SER A 238 -2.35 -11.51 -26.22
C SER A 238 -3.33 -10.38 -25.88
N ASN A 239 -4.51 -10.71 -25.31
CA ASN A 239 -5.48 -9.71 -24.86
C ASN A 239 -5.03 -9.03 -23.58
N GLU A 240 -4.56 -9.79 -22.61
CA GLU A 240 -4.05 -9.29 -21.33
C GLU A 240 -2.79 -8.43 -21.53
N ARG A 241 -1.85 -8.87 -22.37
CA ARG A 241 -0.69 -8.03 -22.74
C ARG A 241 -1.14 -6.69 -23.34
N ARG A 242 -2.13 -6.71 -24.23
CA ARG A 242 -2.67 -5.49 -24.84
C ARG A 242 -3.36 -4.60 -23.79
N GLU A 243 -4.06 -5.18 -22.83
CA GLU A 243 -4.69 -4.46 -21.72
C GLU A 243 -3.62 -3.76 -20.88
N ILE A 244 -2.56 -4.47 -20.48
CA ILE A 244 -1.42 -3.92 -19.73
C ILE A 244 -0.73 -2.80 -20.54
N ILE A 245 -0.46 -3.01 -21.84
CA ILE A 245 0.15 -2.01 -22.72
C ILE A 245 -0.73 -0.76 -22.77
N ASN A 246 -2.04 -0.90 -22.97
CA ASN A 246 -2.95 0.23 -23.05
C ASN A 246 -3.01 0.99 -21.73
N ALA A 247 -3.08 0.29 -20.60
CA ALA A 247 -3.09 0.89 -19.28
C ALA A 247 -1.77 1.61 -18.98
N ALA A 248 -0.65 0.95 -19.24
CA ALA A 248 0.68 1.54 -19.05
C ALA A 248 0.93 2.80 -19.91
N ASN A 249 0.26 2.92 -21.05
CA ASN A 249 0.34 4.08 -21.95
C ASN A 249 -0.81 5.10 -21.74
N SER A 250 -1.54 5.00 -20.66
CA SER A 250 -2.62 5.93 -20.26
C SER A 250 -2.27 6.67 -18.97
N SER A 251 -3.24 7.38 -18.40
CA SER A 251 -3.11 7.97 -17.06
C SER A 251 -3.36 6.99 -15.91
N ASN A 252 -3.68 5.74 -16.22
CA ASN A 252 -3.94 4.73 -15.20
C ASN A 252 -2.66 4.39 -14.41
N PRO A 253 -2.73 4.29 -13.08
CA PRO A 253 -1.65 3.73 -12.30
C PRO A 253 -1.57 2.22 -12.55
N VAL A 254 -0.37 1.74 -12.88
CA VAL A 254 -0.13 0.31 -13.13
C VAL A 254 1.05 -0.15 -12.30
N THR A 255 0.86 -1.26 -11.59
CA THR A 255 1.90 -1.90 -10.79
C THR A 255 2.03 -3.37 -11.16
N ALA A 256 3.16 -3.97 -10.84
CA ALA A 256 3.41 -5.38 -11.07
C ALA A 256 4.03 -6.00 -9.82
N GLU A 257 3.60 -7.22 -9.50
CA GLU A 257 4.08 -7.95 -8.34
C GLU A 257 4.79 -9.24 -8.79
N THR A 258 6.01 -9.44 -8.30
CA THR A 258 6.73 -10.69 -8.53
C THR A 258 6.07 -11.83 -7.76
N ALA A 259 6.13 -13.01 -8.34
CA ALA A 259 5.62 -14.21 -7.69
C ALA A 259 6.30 -14.45 -6.34
N SER A 260 5.55 -14.97 -5.36
CA SER A 260 6.10 -15.34 -4.05
C SER A 260 7.01 -16.56 -4.15
N ALA A 261 8.10 -16.57 -3.40
CA ALA A 261 8.94 -17.76 -3.21
C ALA A 261 8.28 -18.75 -2.19
N PRO A 262 8.51 -20.07 -2.24
CA PRO A 262 9.21 -20.76 -3.33
C PRO A 262 8.28 -21.01 -4.52
N ARG A 263 8.69 -20.59 -5.69
CA ARG A 263 8.09 -20.96 -6.96
C ARG A 263 9.19 -21.42 -7.90
N GLU A 264 8.81 -22.11 -8.98
CA GLU A 264 9.73 -22.66 -9.97
C GLU A 264 10.80 -21.64 -10.44
N ASN A 265 10.46 -20.36 -10.46
CA ASN A 265 11.31 -19.29 -10.96
C ASN A 265 12.02 -18.48 -9.86
N PHE A 266 11.61 -18.65 -8.61
CA PHE A 266 12.30 -18.06 -7.46
C PHE A 266 12.78 -19.19 -6.55
N PRO A 267 14.12 -19.43 -6.46
CA PRO A 267 14.72 -20.39 -5.53
C PRO A 267 14.33 -20.12 -4.07
N ASP A 268 14.72 -21.02 -3.18
CA ASP A 268 14.39 -20.95 -1.74
C ASP A 268 14.85 -19.65 -1.06
N ASP A 269 15.85 -18.97 -1.63
CA ASP A 269 16.31 -17.65 -1.16
C ASP A 269 15.48 -16.48 -1.65
N GLY A 270 14.46 -16.73 -2.48
CA GLY A 270 13.54 -15.72 -2.99
C GLY A 270 14.14 -14.74 -3.99
N LYS A 271 15.27 -15.08 -4.63
CA LYS A 271 15.99 -14.20 -5.56
C LYS A 271 16.14 -14.86 -6.93
N ALA A 272 16.04 -14.04 -7.98
CA ALA A 272 16.26 -14.51 -9.36
C ALA A 272 17.09 -13.47 -10.12
N GLU A 273 18.07 -13.94 -10.90
CA GLU A 273 18.84 -13.09 -11.81
C GLU A 273 18.13 -13.02 -13.17
N VAL A 274 17.95 -11.81 -13.68
CA VAL A 274 17.24 -11.56 -14.93
C VAL A 274 17.97 -10.56 -15.79
N GLY A 275 18.11 -10.85 -17.07
CA GLY A 275 18.69 -9.95 -18.06
C GLY A 275 17.75 -8.79 -18.39
N VAL A 276 18.24 -7.56 -18.26
CA VAL A 276 17.46 -6.35 -18.48
C VAL A 276 18.23 -5.31 -19.30
N THR A 277 17.51 -4.30 -19.77
CA THR A 277 18.10 -3.10 -20.36
C THR A 277 17.81 -1.90 -19.47
N LEU A 278 18.85 -1.19 -19.05
CA LEU A 278 18.76 0.03 -18.26
C LEU A 278 18.35 1.23 -19.15
N PRO A 279 17.87 2.35 -18.56
CA PRO A 279 17.47 3.54 -19.34
C PRO A 279 18.57 4.12 -20.21
N ASN A 280 19.84 3.95 -19.83
CA ASN A 280 21.01 4.37 -20.61
C ASN A 280 21.34 3.43 -21.80
N GLY A 281 20.56 2.34 -21.99
CA GLY A 281 20.76 1.31 -23.01
C GLY A 281 21.76 0.22 -22.62
N GLU A 282 22.33 0.25 -21.43
CA GLU A 282 23.20 -0.81 -20.91
C GLU A 282 22.39 -2.09 -20.69
N LYS A 283 22.92 -3.22 -21.13
CA LYS A 283 22.38 -4.55 -20.83
C LYS A 283 23.13 -5.17 -19.66
N THR A 284 22.40 -5.55 -18.63
CA THR A 284 22.96 -6.15 -17.44
C THR A 284 22.00 -7.17 -16.86
N ASN A 285 22.43 -7.93 -15.85
CA ASN A 285 21.52 -8.72 -15.04
C ASN A 285 21.20 -7.95 -13.76
N VAL A 286 19.94 -7.99 -13.35
CA VAL A 286 19.49 -7.50 -12.05
C VAL A 286 18.96 -8.65 -11.21
N VAL A 287 19.03 -8.49 -9.89
CA VAL A 287 18.46 -9.42 -8.93
C VAL A 287 17.03 -8.99 -8.62
N LEU A 288 16.06 -9.78 -9.06
CA LEU A 288 14.67 -9.65 -8.65
C LEU A 288 14.44 -10.36 -7.31
N TYR A 289 13.58 -9.77 -6.49
CA TYR A 289 13.12 -10.37 -5.24
C TYR A 289 11.69 -10.90 -5.42
N GLY A 290 11.39 -12.09 -4.89
CA GLY A 290 10.03 -12.62 -4.82
C GLY A 290 9.16 -11.84 -3.83
N ALA A 291 7.85 -11.81 -4.05
CA ALA A 291 6.88 -11.06 -3.26
C ALA A 291 7.25 -9.56 -3.13
N HIS A 292 7.64 -8.94 -4.23
CA HIS A 292 8.01 -7.54 -4.29
C HIS A 292 7.24 -6.82 -5.42
N ALA A 293 6.80 -5.61 -5.14
CA ALA A 293 6.01 -4.82 -6.09
C ALA A 293 6.85 -3.73 -6.75
N TYR A 294 6.55 -3.48 -8.01
CA TYR A 294 7.18 -2.49 -8.88
C TYR A 294 6.12 -1.61 -9.53
N MET A 295 6.45 -0.37 -9.83
CA MET A 295 5.67 0.44 -10.77
C MET A 295 5.90 -0.05 -12.19
N VAL A 296 4.85 -0.10 -13.02
CA VAL A 296 4.98 -0.22 -14.48
C VAL A 296 5.08 1.18 -15.08
N VAL A 297 6.26 1.53 -15.56
CA VAL A 297 6.55 2.83 -16.15
C VAL A 297 6.00 2.92 -17.57
N ASP A 298 6.22 1.87 -18.35
CA ASP A 298 5.82 1.77 -19.76
C ASP A 298 5.69 0.29 -20.17
N ALA A 299 4.94 0.02 -21.20
CA ALA A 299 4.91 -1.30 -21.85
C ALA A 299 4.65 -1.13 -23.35
N ASP A 300 5.32 -1.95 -24.15
CA ASP A 300 5.10 -2.03 -25.58
C ASP A 300 5.06 -3.51 -26.06
N GLN A 301 5.12 -3.72 -27.36
CA GLN A 301 5.11 -5.08 -27.91
C GLN A 301 6.39 -5.88 -27.60
N ASN A 302 7.47 -5.22 -27.23
CA ASN A 302 8.77 -5.84 -26.99
C ASN A 302 8.99 -6.19 -25.53
N GLY A 303 8.36 -5.47 -24.58
CA GLY A 303 8.55 -5.71 -23.15
C GLY A 303 7.86 -4.71 -22.24
N VAL A 304 8.26 -4.76 -20.99
CA VAL A 304 7.71 -3.96 -19.88
C VAL A 304 8.85 -3.21 -19.21
N THR A 305 8.68 -1.91 -19.00
CA THR A 305 9.60 -1.06 -18.23
C THR A 305 9.06 -0.90 -16.81
N LEU A 306 9.88 -1.21 -15.84
CA LEU A 306 9.55 -1.27 -14.44
C LEU A 306 10.43 -0.31 -13.63
N ALA A 307 9.91 0.22 -12.54
CA ALA A 307 10.69 0.97 -11.55
C ALA A 307 10.52 0.37 -10.15
N ASN A 308 11.66 0.19 -9.49
CA ASN A 308 11.75 -0.40 -8.16
C ASN A 308 11.54 0.68 -7.09
N PRO A 309 10.64 0.51 -6.11
CA PRO A 309 10.48 1.45 -4.98
C PRO A 309 11.74 1.69 -4.16
N HIS A 310 12.71 0.77 -4.17
CA HIS A 310 14.03 1.01 -3.54
C HIS A 310 14.84 2.13 -4.19
N GLY A 311 14.42 2.63 -5.38
CA GLY A 311 15.16 3.64 -6.14
C GLY A 311 16.39 3.11 -6.86
N HIS A 312 16.76 1.86 -6.62
CA HIS A 312 17.87 1.16 -7.25
C HIS A 312 17.57 -0.34 -7.39
N ASN A 313 18.34 -1.01 -8.21
CA ASN A 313 18.43 -2.46 -8.27
C ASN A 313 19.86 -2.89 -7.91
N ASN A 314 20.06 -4.17 -7.62
CA ASN A 314 21.39 -4.74 -7.48
C ASN A 314 21.67 -5.65 -8.69
N ASP A 315 22.88 -5.57 -9.23
CA ASP A 315 23.34 -6.58 -10.16
C ASP A 315 23.80 -7.85 -9.41
N GLN A 316 24.17 -8.88 -10.17
CA GLN A 316 24.64 -10.17 -9.62
C GLN A 316 25.92 -10.05 -8.75
N THR A 317 26.64 -8.94 -8.83
CA THR A 317 27.83 -8.67 -8.02
C THR A 317 27.51 -7.91 -6.75
N GLY A 318 26.25 -7.47 -6.56
CA GLY A 318 25.81 -6.60 -5.48
C GLY A 318 26.07 -5.11 -5.75
N ARG A 319 26.48 -4.73 -6.97
CA ARG A 319 26.61 -3.33 -7.37
C ARG A 319 25.23 -2.74 -7.59
N GLU A 320 24.97 -1.57 -7.06
CA GLU A 320 23.77 -0.81 -7.34
C GLU A 320 23.76 -0.33 -8.80
N VAL A 321 22.62 -0.52 -9.44
CA VAL A 321 22.29 -0.04 -10.79
C VAL A 321 20.97 0.70 -10.77
N ASP A 322 20.60 1.35 -11.86
CA ASP A 322 19.37 2.12 -11.99
C ASP A 322 18.14 1.35 -11.46
N GLY A 323 17.27 2.05 -10.75
CA GLY A 323 16.02 1.49 -10.24
C GLY A 323 15.01 1.16 -11.33
N THR A 324 15.18 1.78 -12.50
CA THR A 324 14.33 1.57 -13.68
C THR A 324 15.00 0.61 -14.66
N PHE A 325 14.25 -0.33 -15.20
CA PHE A 325 14.76 -1.26 -16.22
C PHE A 325 13.65 -1.78 -17.12
N THR A 326 14.02 -2.21 -18.33
CA THR A 326 13.13 -2.86 -19.29
C THR A 326 13.48 -4.33 -19.43
N MET A 327 12.47 -5.20 -19.39
CA MET A 327 12.62 -6.63 -19.62
C MET A 327 11.67 -7.12 -20.71
N SER A 328 11.98 -8.29 -21.27
CA SER A 328 11.13 -8.93 -22.27
C SER A 328 9.81 -9.41 -21.69
N TRP A 329 8.76 -9.57 -22.52
CA TRP A 329 7.51 -10.22 -22.08
C TRP A 329 7.73 -11.65 -21.59
N GLU A 330 8.68 -12.39 -22.17
CA GLU A 330 9.02 -13.75 -21.75
C GLU A 330 9.51 -13.77 -20.29
N ASP A 331 10.42 -12.87 -19.94
CA ASP A 331 10.92 -12.75 -18.56
C ASP A 331 9.86 -12.18 -17.63
N TYR A 332 9.07 -11.19 -18.07
CA TYR A 332 7.98 -10.63 -17.28
C TYR A 332 6.96 -11.71 -16.88
N GLU A 333 6.51 -12.51 -17.83
CA GLU A 333 5.59 -13.63 -17.57
C GLU A 333 6.16 -14.72 -16.66
N LYS A 334 7.47 -14.89 -16.73
CA LYS A 334 8.16 -15.86 -15.90
C LYS A 334 8.23 -15.46 -14.42
N TYR A 335 8.43 -14.19 -14.15
CA TYR A 335 8.73 -13.71 -12.78
C TYR A 335 7.59 -12.93 -12.12
N TYR A 336 6.71 -12.29 -12.88
CA TYR A 336 5.61 -11.52 -12.33
C TYR A 336 4.31 -12.31 -12.27
N GLY A 337 3.75 -12.41 -11.05
CA GLY A 337 2.55 -13.21 -10.78
C GLY A 337 1.26 -12.46 -11.06
N SER A 338 1.28 -11.13 -11.03
CA SER A 338 0.14 -10.28 -11.33
C SER A 338 0.56 -8.87 -11.79
N THR A 339 -0.34 -8.24 -12.52
CA THR A 339 -0.27 -6.82 -12.89
C THR A 339 -1.55 -6.15 -12.43
N THR A 340 -1.45 -5.15 -11.58
CA THR A 340 -2.60 -4.37 -11.12
C THR A 340 -2.80 -3.15 -12.00
N ILE A 341 -4.02 -2.95 -12.47
CA ILE A 341 -4.44 -1.77 -13.23
C ILE A 341 -5.47 -1.00 -12.39
N GLY A 342 -5.10 0.18 -11.98
CA GLY A 342 -5.99 1.11 -11.28
C GLY A 342 -6.64 2.14 -12.22
N SER A 343 -7.35 3.08 -11.62
CA SER A 343 -7.91 4.22 -12.33
C SER A 343 -7.75 5.50 -11.53
N VAL A 344 -7.54 6.61 -12.22
CA VAL A 344 -7.64 7.98 -11.71
C VAL A 344 -8.86 8.66 -12.31
N LYS A 345 -9.43 9.63 -11.59
CA LYS A 345 -10.63 10.35 -12.04
C LYS A 345 -10.28 11.33 -13.15
#